data_9b6098e11ae30da24ddb256f52bd627a
#
_entry.id   9b6098e11ae30da24ddb256f52bd627a
#
_cell.length_a   1.000
_cell.length_b   1.000
_cell.length_c   1.000
_cell.angle_alpha   90.00
_cell.angle_beta   90.00
_cell.angle_gamma   90.00
#
_symmetry.space_group_name_H-M   'P 1'
#
loop_
_entity.id
_entity.type
_entity.pdbx_description
1 polymer ?
#
loop_
_entity_poly.entity_id
_entity_poly.type
_entity_poly.pdbx_seq_one_letter_code
_entity_poly.pdbx_strand_id
1 'polypeptide(L)'
;MRKFTIAPIACPELEQAAREKIDNLTKPKGSLGRLEELALQVCMIQQTLSPSLNNPYNLLFAADHGIVEEKVSASPKEITWQQISNFLHGGAGINFLCRQHGFRLEIIDAGVDYDLPYEKGIIDMKVRRGTRNFLHEDAMTPEEMNLCLERGAQCVDRIQAAGCNVVSFGEMGVGNTSASSLWMSCLTGIPLEQCVGAGSGLYGEAMTHKFRVLQQALQHFSGEHTVEEILCRFGGLEMMMAVGGMLRAAELRMVILVDGFIMTNCILAASRLCPAVLSYAVFGHQGDESGHKLLLDYLHAHPLLNLSLRLGEGSGSVCAFPILDSAVRMLNEMDTFAHASITKYF
;
A
#
# COMPACT_ATOMS: atom_id res chain seq x y z
N MET A 1 -2.95 2.60 -21.97
CA MET A 1 -2.80 2.10 -20.59
C MET A 1 -2.78 0.58 -20.58
N ARG A 2 -1.86 -0.03 -19.81
CA ARG A 2 -1.89 -1.48 -19.54
C ARG A 2 -3.25 -1.85 -18.97
N LYS A 3 -3.90 -2.85 -19.53
CA LYS A 3 -5.15 -3.40 -18.98
C LYS A 3 -4.79 -4.49 -17.98
N PHE A 4 -5.31 -4.36 -16.76
CA PHE A 4 -5.19 -5.39 -15.73
C PHE A 4 -6.48 -6.21 -15.69
N THR A 5 -6.34 -7.53 -15.57
CA THR A 5 -7.47 -8.45 -15.51
C THR A 5 -7.44 -9.21 -14.18
N ILE A 6 -8.08 -8.64 -13.17
CA ILE A 6 -8.12 -9.21 -11.83
C ILE A 6 -9.33 -10.12 -11.71
N ALA A 7 -9.08 -11.40 -11.44
CA ALA A 7 -10.14 -12.36 -11.21
C ALA A 7 -10.85 -12.10 -9.87
N PRO A 8 -12.17 -12.22 -9.76
CA PRO A 8 -12.83 -12.18 -8.47
C PRO A 8 -12.32 -13.32 -7.58
N ILE A 9 -12.26 -13.09 -6.27
CA ILE A 9 -11.89 -14.14 -5.30
C ILE A 9 -13.08 -15.04 -4.96
N ALA A 10 -14.30 -14.61 -5.23
CA ALA A 10 -15.53 -15.31 -4.89
C ALA A 10 -15.60 -16.70 -5.55
N CYS A 11 -15.79 -17.73 -4.71
CA CYS A 11 -16.01 -19.12 -5.08
C CYS A 11 -16.85 -19.74 -3.96
N PRO A 12 -18.18 -19.85 -4.12
CA PRO A 12 -19.11 -20.29 -3.05
C PRO A 12 -18.74 -21.65 -2.45
N GLU A 13 -18.35 -22.62 -3.29
CA GLU A 13 -17.99 -23.97 -2.82
C GLU A 13 -16.73 -23.93 -1.96
N LEU A 14 -15.72 -23.16 -2.38
CA LEU A 14 -14.48 -23.00 -1.61
C LEU A 14 -14.73 -22.22 -0.31
N GLU A 15 -15.55 -21.18 -0.37
CA GLU A 15 -15.92 -20.40 0.81
C GLU A 15 -16.60 -21.27 1.86
N GLN A 16 -17.58 -22.07 1.46
CA GLN A 16 -18.25 -23.00 2.36
C GLN A 16 -17.26 -24.01 2.95
N ALA A 17 -16.43 -24.64 2.13
CA ALA A 17 -15.44 -25.60 2.61
C ALA A 17 -14.39 -24.97 3.56
N ALA A 18 -13.95 -23.73 3.30
CA ALA A 18 -13.04 -23.03 4.18
C ALA A 18 -13.69 -22.67 5.52
N ARG A 19 -14.95 -22.21 5.52
CA ARG A 19 -15.72 -21.97 6.75
C ARG A 19 -15.91 -23.25 7.56
N GLU A 20 -16.27 -24.36 6.90
CA GLU A 20 -16.41 -25.66 7.55
C GLU A 20 -15.08 -26.12 8.16
N LYS A 21 -13.95 -25.96 7.44
CA LYS A 21 -12.61 -26.27 7.97
C LYS A 21 -12.31 -25.44 9.22
N ILE A 22 -12.55 -24.12 9.19
CA ILE A 22 -12.33 -23.20 10.32
C ILE A 22 -13.22 -23.58 11.52
N ASP A 23 -14.47 -23.89 11.29
CA ASP A 23 -15.44 -24.27 12.35
C ASP A 23 -15.17 -25.66 12.95
N ASN A 24 -14.38 -26.50 12.28
CA ASN A 24 -14.00 -27.83 12.78
C ASN A 24 -12.65 -27.85 13.53
N LEU A 25 -11.93 -26.74 13.59
CA LEU A 25 -10.73 -26.62 14.45
C LEU A 25 -11.13 -26.70 15.93
N THR A 26 -10.22 -27.21 16.79
CA THR A 26 -10.46 -27.45 18.23
C THR A 26 -10.61 -26.15 19.02
N LYS A 27 -11.64 -25.38 18.73
CA LYS A 27 -11.97 -24.10 19.35
C LYS A 27 -13.48 -23.84 19.32
N PRO A 28 -14.03 -23.04 20.22
CA PRO A 28 -15.41 -22.55 20.07
C PRO A 28 -15.57 -21.80 18.74
N LYS A 29 -16.74 -21.95 18.12
CA LYS A 29 -17.06 -21.27 16.87
C LYS A 29 -16.90 -19.76 17.00
N GLY A 30 -16.15 -19.13 16.08
CA GLY A 30 -15.92 -17.69 16.07
C GLY A 30 -14.96 -17.14 17.13
N SER A 31 -14.38 -18.01 17.98
CA SER A 31 -13.60 -17.57 19.16
C SER A 31 -12.24 -16.91 18.82
N LEU A 32 -11.72 -17.10 17.63
CA LEU A 32 -10.50 -16.45 17.15
C LEU A 32 -10.77 -15.22 16.28
N GLY A 33 -12.05 -14.85 16.12
CA GLY A 33 -12.48 -13.56 15.56
C GLY A 33 -11.77 -13.21 14.25
N ARG A 34 -11.02 -12.11 14.24
CA ARG A 34 -10.37 -11.58 13.04
C ARG A 34 -9.38 -12.54 12.37
N LEU A 35 -8.76 -13.45 13.13
CA LEU A 35 -7.87 -14.48 12.53
C LEU A 35 -8.64 -15.44 11.62
N GLU A 36 -9.88 -15.78 11.98
CA GLU A 36 -10.72 -16.65 11.16
C GLU A 36 -11.12 -15.97 9.84
N GLU A 37 -11.44 -14.68 9.88
CA GLU A 37 -11.77 -13.88 8.70
C GLU A 37 -10.56 -13.73 7.77
N LEU A 38 -9.36 -13.49 8.32
CA LEU A 38 -8.11 -13.39 7.55
C LEU A 38 -7.76 -14.74 6.91
N ALA A 39 -7.88 -15.84 7.64
CA ALA A 39 -7.64 -17.18 7.10
C ALA A 39 -8.58 -17.47 5.92
N LEU A 40 -9.86 -17.15 6.07
CA LEU A 40 -10.84 -17.26 5.00
C LEU A 40 -10.45 -16.38 3.80
N GLN A 41 -10.11 -15.11 4.02
CA GLN A 41 -9.71 -14.18 2.95
C GLN A 41 -8.51 -14.73 2.17
N VAL A 42 -7.47 -15.24 2.85
CA VAL A 42 -6.29 -15.80 2.17
C VAL A 42 -6.63 -17.08 1.39
N CYS A 43 -7.50 -17.95 1.93
CA CYS A 43 -8.05 -19.10 1.18
C CYS A 43 -8.70 -18.65 -0.13
N MET A 44 -9.56 -17.63 -0.06
CA MET A 44 -10.27 -17.11 -1.22
C MET A 44 -9.33 -16.44 -2.22
N ILE A 45 -8.33 -15.67 -1.76
CA ILE A 45 -7.31 -15.07 -2.64
C ILE A 45 -6.55 -16.16 -3.40
N GLN A 46 -6.04 -17.17 -2.68
CA GLN A 46 -5.18 -18.21 -3.24
C GLN A 46 -5.96 -19.39 -3.83
N GLN A 47 -7.29 -19.41 -3.70
CA GLN A 47 -8.18 -20.47 -4.18
C GLN A 47 -7.76 -21.87 -3.64
N THR A 48 -7.50 -21.97 -2.34
CA THR A 48 -7.06 -23.22 -1.69
C THR A 48 -7.52 -23.29 -0.24
N LEU A 49 -7.70 -24.50 0.28
CA LEU A 49 -7.95 -24.75 1.71
C LEU A 49 -6.65 -24.85 2.55
N SER A 50 -5.47 -24.79 1.92
CA SER A 50 -4.18 -24.82 2.58
C SER A 50 -3.33 -23.63 2.11
N PRO A 51 -3.73 -22.40 2.46
CA PRO A 51 -3.02 -21.19 2.04
C PRO A 51 -1.63 -21.11 2.68
N SER A 52 -0.75 -20.32 2.06
CA SER A 52 0.61 -20.09 2.55
C SER A 52 1.02 -18.64 2.37
N LEU A 53 2.02 -18.20 3.15
CA LEU A 53 2.64 -16.89 3.02
C LEU A 53 4.14 -17.09 2.81
N ASN A 54 4.53 -17.17 1.54
CA ASN A 54 5.89 -17.55 1.15
C ASN A 54 6.69 -16.34 0.68
N ASN A 55 7.98 -16.31 1.09
CA ASN A 55 8.96 -15.35 0.63
C ASN A 55 8.41 -13.90 0.63
N PRO A 56 8.02 -13.34 1.79
CA PRO A 56 7.44 -12.01 1.84
C PRO A 56 8.43 -10.94 1.40
N TYR A 57 7.95 -9.97 0.61
CA TYR A 57 8.74 -8.81 0.16
C TYR A 57 8.09 -7.51 0.59
N ASN A 58 8.92 -6.52 0.91
CA ASN A 58 8.53 -5.11 0.94
C ASN A 58 9.16 -4.40 -0.26
N LEU A 59 8.33 -3.95 -1.20
CA LEU A 59 8.77 -3.13 -2.33
C LEU A 59 8.67 -1.67 -1.94
N LEU A 60 9.82 -1.02 -1.72
CA LEU A 60 9.90 0.38 -1.34
C LEU A 60 10.21 1.20 -2.59
N PHE A 61 9.21 1.94 -3.06
CA PHE A 61 9.33 2.86 -4.19
C PHE A 61 9.72 4.26 -3.72
N ALA A 62 10.65 4.92 -4.43
CA ALA A 62 11.09 6.25 -4.07
C ALA A 62 11.04 7.23 -5.24
N ALA A 63 10.54 8.44 -4.98
CA ALA A 63 10.56 9.54 -5.95
C ALA A 63 10.51 10.90 -5.26
N ASP A 64 10.95 11.94 -5.96
CA ASP A 64 10.78 13.33 -5.55
C ASP A 64 9.52 13.96 -6.15
N HIS A 65 8.98 14.95 -5.45
CA HIS A 65 7.77 15.68 -5.84
C HIS A 65 8.06 17.16 -6.08
N GLY A 66 7.68 17.68 -7.26
CA GLY A 66 7.86 19.09 -7.61
C GLY A 66 7.13 20.06 -6.69
N ILE A 67 6.03 19.63 -6.07
CA ILE A 67 5.26 20.48 -5.14
C ILE A 67 6.06 20.91 -3.90
N VAL A 68 7.19 20.28 -3.59
CA VAL A 68 8.06 20.67 -2.48
C VAL A 68 8.63 22.08 -2.67
N GLU A 69 8.72 22.57 -3.91
CA GLU A 69 9.10 23.95 -4.23
C GLU A 69 8.19 24.97 -3.55
N GLU A 70 6.94 24.60 -3.31
CA GLU A 70 5.93 25.42 -2.62
C GLU A 70 6.03 25.35 -1.09
N LYS A 71 7.07 24.72 -0.53
CA LYS A 71 7.31 24.64 0.93
C LYS A 71 6.17 23.97 1.70
N VAL A 72 5.57 22.93 1.13
CA VAL A 72 4.44 22.17 1.70
C VAL A 72 4.91 21.03 2.61
N SER A 73 6.21 20.92 2.89
CA SER A 73 6.81 19.91 3.76
C SER A 73 7.76 20.56 4.76
N ALA A 74 7.85 20.01 5.98
CA ALA A 74 8.86 20.41 6.95
C ALA A 74 10.24 19.85 6.58
N SER A 75 10.29 18.72 5.87
CA SER A 75 11.54 18.11 5.42
C SER A 75 12.01 18.74 4.12
N PRO A 76 13.30 19.05 3.98
CA PRO A 76 13.89 19.46 2.72
C PRO A 76 13.93 18.27 1.73
N LYS A 77 13.98 18.56 0.42
CA LYS A 77 13.95 17.58 -0.67
C LYS A 77 15.05 16.52 -0.53
N GLU A 78 16.22 16.92 -0.08
CA GLU A 78 17.40 16.06 0.06
C GLU A 78 17.15 14.85 0.97
N ILE A 79 16.18 14.91 1.88
CA ILE A 79 15.83 13.78 2.76
C ILE A 79 15.45 12.55 1.95
N THR A 80 14.86 12.69 0.76
CA THR A 80 14.50 11.56 -0.09
C THR A 80 15.72 10.67 -0.41
N TRP A 81 16.77 11.23 -1.01
CA TRP A 81 17.96 10.45 -1.35
C TRP A 81 18.81 10.06 -0.13
N GLN A 82 18.81 10.88 0.94
CA GLN A 82 19.52 10.57 2.19
C GLN A 82 18.88 9.35 2.86
N GLN A 83 17.54 9.27 2.86
CA GLN A 83 16.84 8.11 3.43
C GLN A 83 17.07 6.85 2.59
N ILE A 84 17.17 6.96 1.27
CA ILE A 84 17.58 5.82 0.41
C ILE A 84 18.95 5.29 0.82
N SER A 85 19.91 6.19 1.08
CA SER A 85 21.22 5.79 1.61
C SER A 85 21.09 5.05 2.95
N ASN A 86 20.21 5.52 3.84
CA ASN A 86 19.93 4.86 5.11
C ASN A 86 19.31 3.47 4.94
N PHE A 87 18.39 3.30 3.99
CA PHE A 87 17.83 1.97 3.63
C PHE A 87 18.92 1.00 3.19
N LEU A 88 19.85 1.44 2.35
CA LEU A 88 20.98 0.63 1.88
C LEU A 88 21.90 0.16 3.02
N HIS A 89 22.13 1.04 4.01
CA HIS A 89 22.93 0.72 5.20
C HIS A 89 22.18 -0.13 6.24
N GLY A 90 20.88 -0.35 6.04
CA GLY A 90 20.08 -1.16 6.96
C GLY A 90 19.65 -0.45 8.24
N GLY A 91 19.71 0.90 8.28
CA GLY A 91 19.48 1.71 9.49
C GLY A 91 18.08 2.28 9.66
N ALA A 92 17.20 2.16 8.65
CA ALA A 92 15.85 2.72 8.69
C ALA A 92 14.85 1.84 9.46
N GLY A 93 13.66 2.38 9.72
CA GLY A 93 12.60 1.68 10.43
C GLY A 93 12.18 0.40 9.71
N ILE A 94 11.97 0.46 8.41
CA ILE A 94 11.58 -0.72 7.63
C ILE A 94 12.66 -1.81 7.65
N ASN A 95 13.94 -1.46 7.75
CA ASN A 95 15.02 -2.44 7.72
C ASN A 95 14.97 -3.41 8.91
N PHE A 96 14.77 -2.89 10.15
CA PHE A 96 14.69 -3.78 11.31
C PHE A 96 13.43 -4.61 11.31
N LEU A 97 12.30 -4.06 10.87
CA LEU A 97 11.03 -4.79 10.74
C LEU A 97 11.13 -5.91 9.71
N CYS A 98 11.71 -5.64 8.55
CA CYS A 98 11.96 -6.66 7.53
C CYS A 98 12.84 -7.80 8.06
N ARG A 99 13.96 -7.46 8.76
CA ARG A 99 14.82 -8.49 9.37
C ARG A 99 14.07 -9.31 10.44
N GLN A 100 13.27 -8.66 11.27
CA GLN A 100 12.51 -9.30 12.34
C GLN A 100 11.45 -10.28 11.81
N HIS A 101 10.78 -9.92 10.72
CA HIS A 101 9.63 -10.66 10.19
C HIS A 101 9.95 -11.46 8.91
N GLY A 102 11.22 -11.55 8.53
CA GLY A 102 11.66 -12.36 7.39
C GLY A 102 11.29 -11.81 6.02
N PHE A 103 11.02 -10.50 5.92
CA PHE A 103 10.80 -9.81 4.66
C PHE A 103 12.12 -9.53 3.94
N ARG A 104 12.09 -9.65 2.61
CA ARG A 104 13.11 -9.07 1.75
C ARG A 104 12.71 -7.64 1.39
N LEU A 105 13.61 -6.69 1.64
CA LEU A 105 13.42 -5.29 1.28
C LEU A 105 14.07 -5.03 -0.09
N GLU A 106 13.31 -4.53 -1.04
CA GLU A 106 13.81 -4.01 -2.32
C GLU A 106 13.58 -2.52 -2.39
N ILE A 107 14.62 -1.79 -2.74
CA ILE A 107 14.61 -0.32 -2.88
C ILE A 107 14.55 -0.01 -4.37
N ILE A 108 13.48 0.66 -4.80
CA ILE A 108 13.17 0.92 -6.21
C ILE A 108 13.16 2.42 -6.43
N ASP A 109 14.03 2.88 -7.32
CA ASP A 109 14.04 4.27 -7.77
C ASP A 109 12.97 4.45 -8.87
N ALA A 110 11.86 5.10 -8.51
CA ALA A 110 10.79 5.47 -9.42
C ALA A 110 11.01 6.84 -10.06
N GLY A 111 11.75 7.73 -9.35
CA GLY A 111 11.92 9.09 -9.83
C GLY A 111 12.64 10.01 -8.86
N VAL A 112 13.69 9.55 -8.20
CA VAL A 112 14.49 10.40 -7.30
C VAL A 112 15.33 11.37 -8.13
N ASP A 113 15.33 12.64 -7.76
CA ASP A 113 16.12 13.68 -8.42
C ASP A 113 17.55 13.75 -7.87
N TYR A 114 18.21 12.61 -7.94
CA TYR A 114 19.60 12.43 -7.53
C TYR A 114 20.24 11.27 -8.30
N ASP A 115 21.57 11.28 -8.45
CA ASP A 115 22.31 10.17 -9.03
C ASP A 115 22.60 9.11 -7.97
N LEU A 116 21.74 8.09 -7.94
CA LEU A 116 21.80 7.04 -6.93
C LEU A 116 22.84 5.95 -7.32
N PRO A 117 23.49 5.31 -6.32
CA PRO A 117 24.48 4.26 -6.53
C PRO A 117 23.76 2.91 -6.81
N TYR A 118 23.30 2.68 -8.04
CA TYR A 118 22.54 1.49 -8.40
C TYR A 118 23.36 0.17 -8.23
N GLU A 119 24.67 0.25 -8.34
CA GLU A 119 25.58 -0.89 -8.08
C GLU A 119 25.50 -1.40 -6.63
N LYS A 120 24.91 -0.64 -5.71
CA LYS A 120 24.69 -1.04 -4.31
C LYS A 120 23.36 -1.76 -4.07
N GLY A 121 22.62 -2.09 -5.15
CA GLY A 121 21.41 -2.90 -5.05
C GLY A 121 20.11 -2.12 -5.13
N ILE A 122 20.12 -0.85 -5.50
CA ILE A 122 18.92 -0.09 -5.88
C ILE A 122 18.46 -0.56 -7.24
N ILE A 123 17.16 -0.75 -7.41
CA ILE A 123 16.57 -1.16 -8.68
C ILE A 123 16.20 0.11 -9.45
N ASP A 124 16.84 0.29 -10.60
CA ASP A 124 16.55 1.41 -11.49
C ASP A 124 15.26 1.19 -12.27
N MET A 125 14.22 1.89 -11.85
CA MET A 125 12.93 2.00 -12.52
C MET A 125 12.57 3.47 -12.74
N LYS A 126 13.55 4.37 -12.72
CA LYS A 126 13.35 5.83 -12.81
C LYS A 126 12.66 6.23 -14.12
N VAL A 127 11.46 6.79 -14.00
CA VAL A 127 10.68 7.32 -15.14
C VAL A 127 11.19 8.71 -15.52
N ARG A 128 11.40 9.56 -14.52
CA ARG A 128 12.00 10.90 -14.64
C ARG A 128 12.56 11.35 -13.29
N ARG A 129 13.26 12.46 -13.24
CA ARG A 129 13.75 13.09 -12.01
C ARG A 129 12.64 13.95 -11.38
N GLY A 130 11.96 13.42 -10.36
CA GLY A 130 10.84 14.04 -9.67
C GLY A 130 9.60 14.26 -10.54
N THR A 131 8.46 14.51 -9.94
CA THR A 131 7.28 14.99 -10.66
C THR A 131 7.43 16.46 -11.01
N ARG A 132 6.59 16.96 -11.92
CA ARG A 132 6.38 18.41 -12.09
C ARG A 132 5.63 18.94 -10.87
N ASN A 133 5.66 20.28 -10.73
CA ASN A 133 4.90 20.95 -9.68
C ASN A 133 3.42 21.05 -10.08
N PHE A 134 2.58 20.26 -9.43
CA PHE A 134 1.14 20.21 -9.75
C PHE A 134 0.36 21.48 -9.39
N LEU A 135 0.98 22.47 -8.76
CA LEU A 135 0.36 23.79 -8.64
C LEU A 135 0.25 24.47 -10.02
N HIS A 136 1.20 24.22 -10.92
CA HIS A 136 1.33 24.91 -12.20
C HIS A 136 0.92 24.04 -13.39
N GLU A 137 1.25 22.75 -13.38
CA GLU A 137 1.02 21.82 -14.48
C GLU A 137 0.76 20.40 -13.95
N ASP A 138 0.48 19.44 -14.82
CA ASP A 138 0.29 18.05 -14.41
C ASP A 138 1.59 17.46 -13.84
N ALA A 139 1.49 16.75 -12.72
CA ALA A 139 2.64 16.12 -12.07
C ALA A 139 3.38 15.15 -13.00
N MET A 140 2.64 14.43 -13.83
CA MET A 140 3.17 13.51 -14.85
C MET A 140 2.28 13.47 -16.08
N THR A 141 2.85 13.08 -17.23
CA THR A 141 2.06 12.84 -18.45
C THR A 141 1.35 11.48 -18.40
N PRO A 142 0.33 11.24 -19.25
CA PRO A 142 -0.28 9.91 -19.37
C PRO A 142 0.72 8.80 -19.74
N GLU A 143 1.75 9.10 -20.53
CA GLU A 143 2.81 8.16 -20.89
C GLU A 143 3.69 7.82 -19.69
N GLU A 144 4.06 8.84 -18.88
CA GLU A 144 4.83 8.65 -17.63
C GLU A 144 4.02 7.84 -16.63
N MET A 145 2.72 8.12 -16.47
CA MET A 145 1.81 7.34 -15.63
C MET A 145 1.74 5.87 -16.08
N ASN A 146 1.57 5.62 -17.38
CA ASN A 146 1.53 4.27 -17.93
C ASN A 146 2.84 3.52 -17.69
N LEU A 147 3.97 4.19 -17.86
CA LEU A 147 5.29 3.61 -17.61
C LEU A 147 5.49 3.27 -16.13
N CYS A 148 4.98 4.09 -15.20
CA CYS A 148 4.97 3.76 -13.78
C CYS A 148 4.17 2.49 -13.49
N LEU A 149 2.95 2.37 -14.05
CA LEU A 149 2.11 1.18 -13.88
C LEU A 149 2.81 -0.09 -14.40
N GLU A 150 3.46 -0.01 -15.56
CA GLU A 150 4.20 -1.13 -16.14
C GLU A 150 5.41 -1.53 -15.29
N ARG A 151 6.21 -0.57 -14.85
CA ARG A 151 7.41 -0.81 -14.03
C ARG A 151 7.05 -1.36 -12.65
N GLY A 152 5.98 -0.87 -12.04
CA GLY A 152 5.45 -1.43 -10.79
C GLY A 152 5.01 -2.88 -10.96
N ALA A 153 4.33 -3.21 -12.06
CA ALA A 153 3.96 -4.58 -12.38
C ALA A 153 5.19 -5.49 -12.61
N GLN A 154 6.22 -4.99 -13.31
CA GLN A 154 7.47 -5.73 -13.52
C GLN A 154 8.20 -6.05 -12.21
N CYS A 155 8.18 -5.14 -11.23
CA CYS A 155 8.73 -5.41 -9.90
C CYS A 155 8.02 -6.58 -9.23
N VAL A 156 6.68 -6.65 -9.34
CA VAL A 156 5.89 -7.75 -8.79
C VAL A 156 6.12 -9.06 -9.55
N ASP A 157 6.21 -9.03 -10.88
CA ASP A 157 6.54 -10.22 -11.68
C ASP A 157 7.86 -10.86 -11.22
N ARG A 158 8.87 -10.04 -10.93
CA ARG A 158 10.18 -10.50 -10.49
C ARG A 158 10.12 -11.19 -9.11
N ILE A 159 9.43 -10.61 -8.13
CA ILE A 159 9.34 -11.23 -6.80
C ILE A 159 8.45 -12.48 -6.82
N GLN A 160 7.41 -12.49 -7.65
CA GLN A 160 6.56 -13.67 -7.83
C GLN A 160 7.35 -14.83 -8.43
N ALA A 161 8.21 -14.57 -9.43
CA ALA A 161 9.13 -15.57 -9.97
C ALA A 161 10.13 -16.11 -8.93
N ALA A 162 10.41 -15.35 -7.87
CA ALA A 162 11.20 -15.80 -6.71
C ALA A 162 10.34 -16.53 -5.65
N GLY A 163 9.07 -16.84 -5.96
CA GLY A 163 8.16 -17.59 -5.09
C GLY A 163 7.44 -16.74 -4.03
N CYS A 164 7.41 -15.43 -4.18
CA CYS A 164 6.63 -14.54 -3.32
C CYS A 164 5.14 -14.64 -3.63
N ASN A 165 4.31 -14.76 -2.58
CA ASN A 165 2.85 -14.73 -2.70
C ASN A 165 2.17 -13.76 -1.71
N VAL A 166 2.97 -12.98 -0.97
CA VAL A 166 2.52 -11.91 -0.09
C VAL A 166 3.48 -10.73 -0.18
N VAL A 167 2.97 -9.56 -0.51
CA VAL A 167 3.77 -8.36 -0.75
C VAL A 167 3.26 -7.16 0.04
N SER A 168 4.18 -6.44 0.65
CA SER A 168 3.98 -5.12 1.25
C SER A 168 4.55 -4.06 0.31
N PHE A 169 3.93 -2.90 0.30
CA PHE A 169 4.37 -1.74 -0.46
C PHE A 169 4.77 -0.62 0.50
N GLY A 170 5.97 -0.11 0.32
CA GLY A 170 6.48 1.06 1.02
C GLY A 170 6.76 2.20 0.05
N GLU A 171 6.93 3.38 0.60
CA GLU A 171 7.23 4.58 -0.18
C GLU A 171 8.26 5.47 0.52
N MET A 172 8.96 6.27 -0.27
CA MET A 172 9.79 7.38 0.19
C MET A 172 9.73 8.53 -0.82
N GLY A 173 9.18 9.67 -0.39
CA GLY A 173 9.13 10.86 -1.23
C GLY A 173 8.70 12.09 -0.43
N VAL A 174 9.61 13.06 -0.24
CA VAL A 174 9.23 14.30 0.43
C VAL A 174 8.15 14.99 -0.40
N GLY A 175 7.02 15.33 0.23
CA GLY A 175 5.86 15.98 -0.42
C GLY A 175 4.73 15.05 -0.83
N ASN A 176 4.90 13.73 -0.81
CA ASN A 176 3.90 12.76 -1.26
C ASN A 176 2.58 12.76 -0.45
N THR A 177 2.60 13.18 0.82
CA THR A 177 1.36 13.37 1.60
C THR A 177 0.47 14.47 1.00
N SER A 178 1.05 15.45 0.31
CA SER A 178 0.28 16.48 -0.41
C SER A 178 -0.43 15.89 -1.62
N ALA A 179 0.27 15.10 -2.42
CA ALA A 179 -0.29 14.33 -3.54
C ALA A 179 -1.41 13.40 -3.08
N SER A 180 -1.17 12.64 -1.99
CA SER A 180 -2.14 11.73 -1.40
C SER A 180 -3.40 12.43 -0.90
N SER A 181 -3.29 13.61 -0.28
CA SER A 181 -4.45 14.40 0.17
C SER A 181 -5.33 14.83 -0.99
N LEU A 182 -4.74 15.23 -2.12
CA LEU A 182 -5.48 15.60 -3.32
C LEU A 182 -6.11 14.39 -4.02
N TRP A 183 -5.41 13.27 -4.11
CA TRP A 183 -6.00 12.02 -4.59
C TRP A 183 -7.20 11.60 -3.74
N MET A 184 -7.06 11.62 -2.41
CA MET A 184 -8.16 11.30 -1.52
C MET A 184 -9.36 12.20 -1.77
N SER A 185 -9.18 13.52 -1.79
CA SER A 185 -10.26 14.47 -2.00
C SER A 185 -10.95 14.28 -3.35
N CYS A 186 -10.18 14.22 -4.45
CA CYS A 186 -10.74 14.10 -5.80
C CYS A 186 -11.41 12.74 -6.06
N LEU A 187 -10.84 11.64 -5.54
CA LEU A 187 -11.35 10.30 -5.81
C LEU A 187 -12.51 9.88 -4.89
N THR A 188 -12.69 10.54 -3.74
CA THR A 188 -13.73 10.20 -2.77
C THR A 188 -14.82 11.24 -2.62
N GLY A 189 -14.54 12.49 -2.99
CA GLY A 189 -15.40 13.65 -2.72
C GLY A 189 -15.31 14.15 -1.26
N ILE A 190 -14.43 13.60 -0.44
CA ILE A 190 -14.20 14.09 0.94
C ILE A 190 -13.56 15.49 0.84
N PRO A 191 -14.06 16.49 1.59
CA PRO A 191 -13.50 17.84 1.57
C PRO A 191 -12.00 17.86 1.85
N LEU A 192 -11.24 18.68 1.10
CA LEU A 192 -9.77 18.72 1.19
C LEU A 192 -9.26 18.99 2.60
N GLU A 193 -9.95 19.83 3.37
CA GLU A 193 -9.61 20.14 4.76
C GLU A 193 -9.61 18.93 5.70
N GLN A 194 -10.35 17.88 5.35
CA GLN A 194 -10.38 16.62 6.10
C GLN A 194 -9.32 15.61 5.59
N CYS A 195 -8.75 15.87 4.40
CA CYS A 195 -7.74 15.01 3.79
C CYS A 195 -6.31 15.45 4.12
N VAL A 196 -6.09 16.73 4.42
CA VAL A 196 -4.76 17.31 4.61
C VAL A 196 -4.27 17.06 6.04
N GLY A 197 -3.11 16.41 6.16
CA GLY A 197 -2.43 16.14 7.42
C GLY A 197 -1.06 16.83 7.53
N ALA A 198 -0.45 16.69 8.71
CA ALA A 198 0.82 17.32 9.06
C ALA A 198 2.02 16.80 8.26
N GLY A 199 1.90 15.65 7.62
CA GLY A 199 3.00 14.99 6.93
C GLY A 199 4.18 14.74 7.87
N SER A 200 5.38 15.19 7.47
CA SER A 200 6.59 15.06 8.29
C SER A 200 6.64 15.98 9.54
N GLY A 201 5.52 16.63 9.91
CA GLY A 201 5.42 17.39 11.16
C GLY A 201 5.23 18.90 10.99
N LEU A 202 4.41 19.33 10.02
CA LEU A 202 4.02 20.74 9.90
C LEU A 202 3.02 21.13 11.00
N TYR A 203 3.17 22.36 11.52
CA TYR A 203 2.30 22.94 12.55
C TYR A 203 1.97 24.41 12.26
N GLY A 204 0.87 24.91 12.82
CA GLY A 204 0.51 26.32 12.81
C GLY A 204 0.42 26.91 11.39
N GLU A 205 1.13 28.01 11.17
CA GLU A 205 1.11 28.75 9.89
C GLU A 205 1.61 27.92 8.71
N ALA A 206 2.58 27.03 8.90
CA ALA A 206 3.08 26.15 7.85
C ALA A 206 2.00 25.13 7.39
N MET A 207 1.18 24.64 8.30
CA MET A 207 0.05 23.79 7.97
C MET A 207 -1.04 24.56 7.19
N THR A 208 -1.31 25.79 7.61
CA THR A 208 -2.23 26.71 6.91
C THR A 208 -1.72 27.02 5.50
N HIS A 209 -0.40 27.22 5.36
CA HIS A 209 0.23 27.45 4.04
C HIS A 209 0.08 26.24 3.15
N LYS A 210 0.43 25.04 3.62
CA LYS A 210 0.23 23.78 2.88
C LYS A 210 -1.21 23.67 2.38
N PHE A 211 -2.19 23.87 3.25
CA PHE A 211 -3.61 23.79 2.87
C PHE A 211 -3.96 24.78 1.76
N ARG A 212 -3.50 26.05 1.84
CA ARG A 212 -3.75 27.06 0.80
C ARG A 212 -3.17 26.65 -0.54
N VAL A 213 -1.94 26.14 -0.57
CA VAL A 213 -1.29 25.67 -1.80
C VAL A 213 -2.10 24.53 -2.42
N LEU A 214 -2.52 23.54 -1.64
CA LEU A 214 -3.31 22.42 -2.16
C LEU A 214 -4.71 22.87 -2.61
N GLN A 215 -5.33 23.80 -1.90
CA GLN A 215 -6.61 24.39 -2.29
C GLN A 215 -6.51 25.15 -3.63
N GLN A 216 -5.42 25.92 -3.81
CA GLN A 216 -5.16 26.60 -5.06
C GLN A 216 -4.93 25.62 -6.22
N ALA A 217 -4.16 24.55 -5.99
CA ALA A 217 -3.94 23.51 -7.00
C ALA A 217 -5.27 22.84 -7.41
N LEU A 218 -6.17 22.58 -6.46
CA LEU A 218 -7.50 22.04 -6.74
C LEU A 218 -8.38 23.02 -7.49
N GLN A 219 -8.32 24.33 -7.19
CA GLN A 219 -9.06 25.37 -7.93
C GLN A 219 -8.60 25.48 -9.39
N HIS A 220 -7.29 25.29 -9.66
CA HIS A 220 -6.75 25.25 -11.03
C HIS A 220 -7.16 23.99 -11.81
N PHE A 221 -7.69 22.99 -11.12
CA PHE A 221 -8.18 21.74 -11.68
C PHE A 221 -9.69 21.59 -11.41
N SER A 222 -10.45 22.63 -11.75
CA SER A 222 -11.90 22.69 -11.56
C SER A 222 -12.63 21.98 -12.70
N GLY A 223 -13.75 21.35 -12.40
CA GLY A 223 -14.60 20.64 -13.37
C GLY A 223 -14.68 19.14 -13.10
N GLU A 224 -15.28 18.42 -14.06
CA GLU A 224 -15.33 16.95 -14.03
C GLU A 224 -14.09 16.38 -14.72
N HIS A 225 -13.45 15.43 -14.06
CA HIS A 225 -12.23 14.78 -14.53
C HIS A 225 -12.32 13.27 -14.44
N THR A 226 -11.69 12.60 -15.37
CA THR A 226 -11.49 11.15 -15.32
C THR A 226 -10.52 10.77 -14.22
N VAL A 227 -10.55 9.50 -13.82
CA VAL A 227 -9.59 8.97 -12.82
C VAL A 227 -8.16 9.18 -13.29
N GLU A 228 -7.87 8.89 -14.56
CA GLU A 228 -6.54 9.06 -15.15
C GLU A 228 -6.05 10.50 -15.10
N GLU A 229 -6.91 11.46 -15.39
CA GLU A 229 -6.58 12.90 -15.30
C GLU A 229 -6.24 13.30 -13.87
N ILE A 230 -7.01 12.84 -12.87
CA ILE A 230 -6.72 13.08 -11.44
C ILE A 230 -5.37 12.47 -11.06
N LEU A 231 -5.10 11.23 -11.50
CA LEU A 231 -3.86 10.54 -11.18
C LEU A 231 -2.65 11.23 -11.82
N CYS A 232 -2.76 11.71 -13.05
CA CYS A 232 -1.71 12.47 -13.72
C CYS A 232 -1.49 13.85 -13.09
N ARG A 233 -2.58 14.53 -12.74
CA ARG A 233 -2.52 15.90 -12.21
C ARG A 233 -1.79 15.97 -10.89
N PHE A 234 -2.10 15.07 -9.93
CA PHE A 234 -1.66 15.19 -8.55
C PHE A 234 -0.76 14.04 -8.08
N GLY A 235 -0.46 13.05 -8.93
CA GLY A 235 0.23 11.83 -8.53
C GLY A 235 1.72 11.99 -8.22
N GLY A 236 2.26 10.93 -7.60
CA GLY A 236 3.68 10.69 -7.44
C GLY A 236 4.14 9.50 -8.31
N LEU A 237 5.39 9.50 -8.77
CA LEU A 237 5.91 8.41 -9.60
C LEU A 237 5.99 7.10 -8.81
N GLU A 238 6.42 7.17 -7.54
CA GLU A 238 6.46 6.05 -6.61
C GLU A 238 5.05 5.54 -6.26
N MET A 239 4.09 6.47 -6.11
CA MET A 239 2.70 6.15 -5.85
C MET A 239 2.08 5.40 -7.03
N MET A 240 2.30 5.88 -8.25
CA MET A 240 1.82 5.21 -9.47
C MET A 240 2.49 3.86 -9.72
N MET A 241 3.78 3.70 -9.37
CA MET A 241 4.42 2.37 -9.41
C MET A 241 3.79 1.42 -8.40
N ALA A 242 3.51 1.89 -7.18
CA ALA A 242 2.80 1.08 -6.18
C ALA A 242 1.41 0.66 -6.68
N VAL A 243 0.65 1.56 -7.32
CA VAL A 243 -0.64 1.24 -7.96
C VAL A 243 -0.48 0.11 -8.98
N GLY A 244 0.50 0.21 -9.88
CA GLY A 244 0.80 -0.84 -10.88
C GLY A 244 1.19 -2.17 -10.25
N GLY A 245 1.99 -2.12 -9.19
CA GLY A 245 2.38 -3.28 -8.40
C GLY A 245 1.19 -3.95 -7.69
N MET A 246 0.31 -3.16 -7.05
CA MET A 246 -0.89 -3.67 -6.38
C MET A 246 -1.84 -4.36 -7.36
N LEU A 247 -2.08 -3.74 -8.52
CA LEU A 247 -2.92 -4.33 -9.58
C LEU A 247 -2.32 -5.66 -10.08
N ARG A 248 -1.00 -5.71 -10.29
CA ARG A 248 -0.33 -6.94 -10.73
C ARG A 248 -0.30 -8.03 -9.67
N ALA A 249 -0.08 -7.68 -8.41
CA ALA A 249 -0.16 -8.62 -7.30
C ALA A 249 -1.53 -9.31 -7.24
N ALA A 250 -2.61 -8.55 -7.41
CA ALA A 250 -3.97 -9.09 -7.46
C ALA A 250 -4.19 -9.99 -8.70
N GLU A 251 -3.69 -9.62 -9.90
CA GLU A 251 -3.74 -10.51 -11.08
C GLU A 251 -3.07 -11.87 -10.81
N LEU A 252 -2.00 -11.88 -10.02
CA LEU A 252 -1.23 -13.07 -9.65
C LEU A 252 -1.74 -13.77 -8.38
N ARG A 253 -2.89 -13.38 -7.86
CA ARG A 253 -3.49 -13.91 -6.63
C ARG A 253 -2.56 -13.84 -5.41
N MET A 254 -1.75 -12.79 -5.33
CA MET A 254 -0.92 -12.51 -4.16
C MET A 254 -1.71 -11.73 -3.11
N VAL A 255 -1.36 -11.93 -1.84
CA VAL A 255 -1.90 -11.10 -0.74
C VAL A 255 -1.18 -9.76 -0.74
N ILE A 256 -1.95 -8.67 -0.71
CA ILE A 256 -1.44 -7.29 -0.68
C ILE A 256 -1.55 -6.77 0.75
N LEU A 257 -0.41 -6.48 1.39
CA LEU A 257 -0.38 -5.78 2.68
C LEU A 257 -0.32 -4.27 2.42
N VAL A 258 -1.39 -3.58 2.81
CA VAL A 258 -1.52 -2.12 2.66
C VAL A 258 -1.00 -1.44 3.91
N ASP A 259 -0.06 -0.52 3.73
CA ASP A 259 0.56 0.27 4.81
C ASP A 259 -0.34 1.43 5.28
N GLY A 260 0.23 2.60 5.50
CA GLY A 260 -0.41 3.79 6.02
C GLY A 260 -1.17 4.61 4.98
N PHE A 261 -1.33 5.91 5.26
CA PHE A 261 -2.15 6.85 4.51
C PHE A 261 -1.84 6.88 3.00
N ILE A 262 -0.54 6.93 2.63
CA ILE A 262 -0.13 7.04 1.23
C ILE A 262 -0.46 5.74 0.48
N MET A 263 -0.12 4.58 1.03
CA MET A 263 -0.41 3.30 0.38
C MET A 263 -1.92 2.99 0.37
N THR A 264 -2.70 3.49 1.34
CA THR A 264 -4.16 3.42 1.30
C THR A 264 -4.74 4.29 0.17
N ASN A 265 -4.11 5.42 -0.15
CA ASN A 265 -4.45 6.20 -1.35
C ASN A 265 -4.04 5.49 -2.65
N CYS A 266 -2.94 4.75 -2.64
CA CYS A 266 -2.53 3.95 -3.80
C CYS A 266 -3.52 2.81 -4.07
N ILE A 267 -3.99 2.09 -3.04
CA ILE A 267 -5.01 1.04 -3.24
C ILE A 267 -6.39 1.63 -3.59
N LEU A 268 -6.74 2.83 -3.10
CA LEU A 268 -7.91 3.57 -3.57
C LEU A 268 -7.80 3.85 -5.08
N ALA A 269 -6.68 4.42 -5.54
CA ALA A 269 -6.43 4.69 -6.96
C ALA A 269 -6.49 3.40 -7.79
N ALA A 270 -5.86 2.32 -7.33
CA ALA A 270 -5.93 1.00 -7.95
C ALA A 270 -7.38 0.50 -8.06
N SER A 271 -8.19 0.71 -7.03
CA SER A 271 -9.61 0.31 -7.03
C SER A 271 -10.48 1.11 -7.99
N ARG A 272 -10.10 2.35 -8.30
CA ARG A 272 -10.78 3.15 -9.32
C ARG A 272 -10.47 2.66 -10.74
N LEU A 273 -9.28 2.11 -10.94
CA LEU A 273 -8.89 1.47 -12.21
C LEU A 273 -9.44 0.05 -12.32
N CYS A 274 -9.43 -0.72 -11.24
CA CYS A 274 -9.95 -2.08 -11.19
C CYS A 274 -10.49 -2.42 -9.78
N PRO A 275 -11.81 -2.32 -9.53
CA PRO A 275 -12.40 -2.49 -8.19
C PRO A 275 -12.08 -3.82 -7.50
N ALA A 276 -11.86 -4.90 -8.26
CA ALA A 276 -11.59 -6.23 -7.73
C ALA A 276 -10.30 -6.31 -6.88
N VAL A 277 -9.37 -5.34 -7.03
CA VAL A 277 -8.11 -5.32 -6.27
C VAL A 277 -8.32 -5.26 -4.75
N LEU A 278 -9.39 -4.61 -4.29
CA LEU A 278 -9.68 -4.47 -2.86
C LEU A 278 -9.88 -5.82 -2.16
N SER A 279 -10.37 -6.83 -2.87
CA SER A 279 -10.54 -8.18 -2.30
C SER A 279 -9.22 -8.86 -1.95
N TYR A 280 -8.11 -8.40 -2.52
CA TYR A 280 -6.76 -8.91 -2.29
C TYR A 280 -6.01 -8.15 -1.18
N ALA A 281 -6.59 -7.05 -0.68
CA ALA A 281 -5.96 -6.14 0.27
C ALA A 281 -6.21 -6.55 1.73
N VAL A 282 -5.14 -6.59 2.50
CA VAL A 282 -5.15 -6.67 3.97
C VAL A 282 -4.55 -5.38 4.50
N PHE A 283 -5.36 -4.57 5.19
CA PHE A 283 -4.92 -3.28 5.73
C PHE A 283 -4.14 -3.50 7.02
N GLY A 284 -2.85 -3.17 7.01
CA GLY A 284 -1.92 -3.46 8.11
C GLY A 284 -2.20 -2.63 9.36
N HIS A 285 -2.39 -1.33 9.20
CA HIS A 285 -2.62 -0.48 10.35
C HIS A 285 -3.46 0.77 10.03
N GLN A 286 -4.04 1.35 11.07
CA GLN A 286 -4.51 2.73 11.05
C GLN A 286 -3.35 3.63 11.48
N GLY A 287 -2.83 4.44 10.54
CA GLY A 287 -1.82 5.45 10.85
C GLY A 287 -2.43 6.72 11.47
N ASP A 288 -1.56 7.56 12.03
CA ASP A 288 -1.93 8.80 12.75
C ASP A 288 -2.09 10.03 11.82
N GLU A 289 -2.08 9.85 10.49
CA GLU A 289 -2.38 10.91 9.53
C GLU A 289 -3.88 11.25 9.53
N SER A 290 -4.21 12.55 9.52
CA SER A 290 -5.56 13.06 9.74
C SER A 290 -6.63 12.43 8.83
N GLY A 291 -6.34 12.27 7.55
CA GLY A 291 -7.27 11.69 6.56
C GLY A 291 -7.37 10.17 6.60
N HIS A 292 -6.42 9.46 7.25
CA HIS A 292 -6.30 8.01 7.08
C HIS A 292 -7.52 7.25 7.61
N LYS A 293 -8.03 7.61 8.79
CA LYS A 293 -9.23 6.97 9.34
C LYS A 293 -10.44 7.15 8.41
N LEU A 294 -10.65 8.37 7.90
CA LEU A 294 -11.76 8.64 6.98
C LEU A 294 -11.64 7.85 5.68
N LEU A 295 -10.41 7.68 5.18
CA LEU A 295 -10.16 6.88 3.98
C LEU A 295 -10.41 5.39 4.22
N LEU A 296 -9.99 4.86 5.38
CA LEU A 296 -10.28 3.48 5.76
C LEU A 296 -11.79 3.24 5.91
N ASP A 297 -12.50 4.16 6.56
CA ASP A 297 -13.96 4.11 6.70
C ASP A 297 -14.66 4.14 5.32
N TYR A 298 -14.19 5.00 4.41
CA TYR A 298 -14.70 5.09 3.03
C TYR A 298 -14.50 3.79 2.24
N LEU A 299 -13.37 3.10 2.43
CA LEU A 299 -13.05 1.83 1.79
C LEU A 299 -13.68 0.63 2.51
N HIS A 300 -14.42 0.83 3.61
CA HIS A 300 -14.90 -0.22 4.50
C HIS A 300 -13.78 -1.16 4.98
N ALA A 301 -12.59 -0.60 5.18
CA ALA A 301 -11.39 -1.33 5.56
C ALA A 301 -11.30 -1.52 7.08
N HIS A 302 -10.82 -2.69 7.50
CA HIS A 302 -10.61 -3.03 8.91
C HIS A 302 -9.12 -3.28 9.16
N PRO A 303 -8.35 -2.25 9.56
CA PRO A 303 -6.92 -2.37 9.81
C PRO A 303 -6.62 -3.31 10.99
N LEU A 304 -5.48 -4.02 10.93
CA LEU A 304 -5.09 -4.98 11.96
C LEU A 304 -4.52 -4.31 13.20
N LEU A 305 -3.81 -3.21 13.05
CA LEU A 305 -3.13 -2.49 14.13
C LEU A 305 -3.60 -1.04 14.23
N ASN A 306 -3.56 -0.51 15.45
CA ASN A 306 -3.63 0.91 15.72
C ASN A 306 -2.56 1.27 16.78
N LEU A 307 -1.39 1.68 16.31
CA LEU A 307 -0.20 1.97 17.13
C LEU A 307 0.24 3.44 16.98
N SER A 308 -0.59 4.29 16.42
CA SER A 308 -0.29 5.71 16.12
C SER A 308 0.97 5.88 15.27
N LEU A 309 1.27 4.93 14.37
CA LEU A 309 2.41 5.02 13.46
C LEU A 309 2.13 6.05 12.38
N ARG A 310 3.19 6.79 11.99
CA ARG A 310 3.17 7.78 10.89
C ARG A 310 4.51 7.86 10.16
N LEU A 311 5.18 6.73 10.03
CA LEU A 311 6.52 6.66 9.44
C LEU A 311 6.47 6.50 7.92
N GLY A 312 5.59 5.65 7.38
CA GLY A 312 5.63 5.17 6.00
C GLY A 312 6.57 3.98 5.82
N GLU A 313 7.24 3.90 4.68
CA GLU A 313 8.24 2.88 4.32
C GLU A 313 7.66 1.44 4.18
N GLY A 314 6.36 1.23 4.38
CA GLY A 314 5.75 -0.09 4.53
C GLY A 314 5.79 -0.63 5.97
N SER A 315 6.16 0.22 6.93
CA SER A 315 6.45 -0.20 8.30
C SER A 315 5.25 -0.77 9.05
N GLY A 316 4.08 -0.16 8.93
CA GLY A 316 2.88 -0.62 9.62
C GLY A 316 2.35 -1.94 9.07
N SER A 317 2.43 -2.14 7.75
CA SER A 317 2.04 -3.39 7.10
C SER A 317 2.96 -4.55 7.45
N VAL A 318 4.28 -4.34 7.48
CA VAL A 318 5.25 -5.37 7.91
C VAL A 318 5.09 -5.67 9.40
N CYS A 319 4.82 -4.66 10.23
CA CYS A 319 4.53 -4.83 11.66
C CYS A 319 3.26 -5.69 11.90
N ALA A 320 2.26 -5.61 11.01
CA ALA A 320 1.02 -6.37 11.09
C ALA A 320 1.14 -7.82 10.57
N PHE A 321 2.18 -8.15 9.82
CA PHE A 321 2.34 -9.45 9.18
C PHE A 321 2.23 -10.66 10.12
N PRO A 322 2.77 -10.66 11.36
CA PRO A 322 2.63 -11.79 12.27
C PRO A 322 1.19 -12.17 12.60
N ILE A 323 0.25 -11.22 12.53
CA ILE A 323 -1.18 -11.49 12.74
C ILE A 323 -1.73 -12.27 11.54
N LEU A 324 -1.37 -11.87 10.33
CA LEU A 324 -1.75 -12.59 9.13
C LEU A 324 -1.13 -14.00 9.07
N ASP A 325 0.15 -14.13 9.43
CA ASP A 325 0.84 -15.43 9.53
C ASP A 325 0.16 -16.34 10.56
N SER A 326 -0.22 -15.79 11.72
CA SER A 326 -0.98 -16.52 12.74
C SER A 326 -2.32 -17.03 12.22
N ALA A 327 -3.02 -16.26 11.39
CA ALA A 327 -4.29 -16.68 10.78
C ALA A 327 -4.10 -17.89 9.83
N VAL A 328 -3.05 -17.87 9.01
CA VAL A 328 -2.73 -18.96 8.09
C VAL A 328 -2.25 -20.20 8.86
N ARG A 329 -1.41 -20.02 9.87
CA ARG A 329 -0.95 -21.12 10.76
C ARG A 329 -2.11 -21.73 11.54
N MET A 330 -3.00 -20.92 12.10
CA MET A 330 -4.23 -21.39 12.75
C MET A 330 -4.95 -22.40 11.86
N LEU A 331 -5.17 -22.08 10.60
CA LEU A 331 -5.92 -22.93 9.67
C LEU A 331 -5.17 -24.22 9.30
N ASN A 332 -3.83 -24.17 9.23
CA ASN A 332 -3.01 -25.28 8.76
C ASN A 332 -2.45 -26.18 9.88
N GLU A 333 -2.27 -25.62 11.09
CA GLU A 333 -1.55 -26.29 12.18
C GLU A 333 -2.45 -26.69 13.35
N MET A 334 -3.61 -26.01 13.54
CA MET A 334 -4.56 -26.43 14.58
C MET A 334 -5.22 -27.75 14.20
N ASP A 335 -5.40 -28.58 15.22
CA ASP A 335 -6.08 -29.86 15.08
C ASP A 335 -7.60 -29.71 14.95
N THR A 336 -8.25 -30.71 14.37
CA THR A 336 -9.71 -30.76 14.28
C THR A 336 -10.30 -31.54 15.46
N PHE A 337 -11.58 -31.29 15.79
CA PHE A 337 -12.30 -32.04 16.83
C PHE A 337 -12.21 -33.55 16.63
N ALA A 338 -12.39 -33.99 15.37
CA ALA A 338 -12.38 -35.43 15.03
C ALA A 338 -10.99 -36.06 15.24
N HIS A 339 -9.92 -35.40 14.76
CA HIS A 339 -8.57 -35.94 14.86
C HIS A 339 -8.07 -35.90 16.30
N ALA A 340 -8.34 -34.84 17.04
CA ALA A 340 -7.95 -34.72 18.47
C ALA A 340 -8.84 -35.54 19.41
N SER A 341 -9.88 -36.26 18.91
CA SER A 341 -10.85 -36.97 19.71
C SER A 341 -11.54 -36.14 20.80
N ILE A 342 -11.76 -34.84 20.50
CA ILE A 342 -12.45 -33.91 21.39
C ILE A 342 -13.93 -33.84 20.95
N THR A 343 -14.83 -33.93 21.93
CA THR A 343 -16.29 -33.81 21.63
C THR A 343 -16.62 -32.41 21.13
N LYS A 344 -17.16 -32.33 19.92
CA LYS A 344 -17.73 -31.06 19.38
C LYS A 344 -19.09 -30.83 20.04
N TYR A 345 -19.30 -29.64 20.59
CA TYR A 345 -20.47 -29.31 21.44
C TYR A 345 -21.36 -28.21 20.86
N PHE A 346 -21.18 -27.82 19.58
CA PHE A 346 -21.97 -26.81 18.85
C PHE A 346 -22.23 -27.24 17.41
#